data_2a2e44374d355d1383b2ecc376a57040
#
_entry.id   2a2e44374d355d1383b2ecc376a57040
#
_cell.length_a   1.000
_cell.length_b   1.000
_cell.length_c   1.000
_cell.angle_alpha   90.00
_cell.angle_beta   90.00
_cell.angle_gamma   90.00
#
_symmetry.space_group_name_H-M   'P 1'
#
loop_
_entity.id
_entity.type
_entity.pdbx_description
1 polymer ?
#
loop_
_entity_poly.entity_id
_entity_poly.type
_entity_poly.pdbx_seq_one_letter_code
_entity_poly.pdbx_strand_id
1 'polypeptide(L)'
;MRCNGTFQYLTGLQSYPDPQSLRRFLLQAAPEFREQLHRLNDQLLRQFIHLPDHRSRLILDLDSTVVTVFGRQEGAAVGYNPRYRGKRSYDPLLCLEANSSFLWDAELRRGDAGTWAGSVELLASCFLSVPSDIRELRVRADAGFGYHPVLEMLEVRPAQYAVVARMTASLKRALGGLRYERLNPRWEIAEFEHRVSGWPQSRRCIVARRLIEETDPEPTLFTLERFLYRAWFTSLPLTPAGVWHFYDGRAAMETRIRELREDFALRKIPTRAFAANALYLEVVRLAYNLVTAFQRMCLPREWQSLTLSKLRHRLFWLPGELTRPQNRPTLRLVNSPIIEAETEKILQRIQRLKPLGD
;
A
#
# COMPACT_ATOMS: atom_id res chain seq x y z
N MET A 1 16.50 24.75 -5.80
CA MET A 1 15.08 25.15 -5.84
C MET A 1 14.76 26.38 -4.99
N ARG A 2 15.41 26.62 -3.84
CA ARG A 2 15.09 27.75 -2.91
C ARG A 2 15.07 29.13 -3.55
N CYS A 3 15.87 29.36 -4.58
CA CYS A 3 16.02 30.66 -5.25
C CYS A 3 15.50 30.68 -6.69
N ASN A 4 14.67 29.70 -7.08
CA ASN A 4 14.13 29.66 -8.42
C ASN A 4 12.87 30.52 -8.51
N GLY A 5 13.00 31.75 -9.05
CA GLY A 5 11.88 32.69 -9.17
C GLY A 5 10.72 32.17 -10.05
N THR A 6 11.01 31.33 -11.04
CA THR A 6 9.97 30.65 -11.84
C THR A 6 9.12 29.75 -10.97
N PHE A 7 9.76 28.95 -10.12
CA PHE A 7 9.03 28.04 -9.23
C PHE A 7 8.21 28.83 -8.19
N GLN A 8 8.78 29.88 -7.58
CA GLN A 8 8.07 30.77 -6.65
C GLN A 8 6.82 31.36 -7.31
N TYR A 9 6.98 31.85 -8.54
CA TYR A 9 5.87 32.39 -9.31
C TYR A 9 4.77 31.34 -9.58
N LEU A 10 5.15 30.15 -10.02
CA LEU A 10 4.18 29.08 -10.37
C LEU A 10 3.46 28.50 -9.14
N THR A 11 4.11 28.49 -7.99
CA THR A 11 3.53 27.94 -6.75
C THR A 11 2.85 28.99 -5.87
N GLY A 12 3.03 30.28 -6.17
CA GLY A 12 2.57 31.37 -5.31
C GLY A 12 3.34 31.51 -3.99
N LEU A 13 4.37 30.70 -3.76
CA LEU A 13 5.18 30.73 -2.55
C LEU A 13 6.24 31.82 -2.65
N GLN A 14 6.33 32.70 -1.64
CA GLN A 14 7.38 33.72 -1.58
C GLN A 14 8.77 33.11 -1.35
N SER A 15 8.84 32.02 -0.58
CA SER A 15 10.07 31.28 -0.34
C SER A 15 9.77 29.80 -0.06
N TYR A 16 10.73 28.93 -0.37
CA TYR A 16 10.65 27.54 0.06
C TYR A 16 10.99 27.43 1.55
N PRO A 17 10.16 26.74 2.34
CA PRO A 17 10.49 26.48 3.73
C PRO A 17 11.78 25.64 3.80
N ASP A 18 12.64 25.97 4.76
CA ASP A 18 13.82 25.16 4.98
C ASP A 18 13.49 23.85 5.72
N PRO A 19 14.38 22.85 5.65
CA PRO A 19 14.14 21.57 6.31
C PRO A 19 13.91 21.67 7.83
N GLN A 20 14.50 22.67 8.50
CA GLN A 20 14.28 22.86 9.94
C GLN A 20 12.90 23.47 10.23
N SER A 21 12.42 24.37 9.37
CA SER A 21 11.05 24.91 9.47
C SER A 21 10.01 23.80 9.28
N LEU A 22 10.21 22.91 8.31
CA LEU A 22 9.35 21.74 8.11
C LEU A 22 9.38 20.79 9.32
N ARG A 23 10.55 20.55 9.90
CA ARG A 23 10.67 19.74 11.12
C ARG A 23 9.95 20.37 12.31
N ARG A 24 10.11 21.69 12.51
CA ARG A 24 9.40 22.42 13.57
C ARG A 24 7.90 22.33 13.38
N PHE A 25 7.41 22.52 12.15
CA PHE A 25 6.00 22.35 11.83
C PHE A 25 5.50 20.95 12.23
N LEU A 26 6.17 19.88 11.79
CA LEU A 26 5.79 18.50 12.15
C LEU A 26 5.75 18.28 13.67
N LEU A 27 6.71 18.85 14.42
CA LEU A 27 6.76 18.72 15.88
C LEU A 27 5.63 19.46 16.59
N GLN A 28 5.26 20.64 16.09
CA GLN A 28 4.23 21.48 16.69
C GLN A 28 2.81 21.04 16.34
N ALA A 29 2.61 20.59 15.09
CA ALA A 29 1.29 20.24 14.55
C ALA A 29 0.86 18.79 14.78
N ALA A 30 1.76 17.94 15.32
CA ALA A 30 1.62 16.50 15.22
C ALA A 30 0.30 15.90 15.77
N PRO A 31 -0.23 16.20 16.96
CA PRO A 31 -1.40 15.50 17.45
C PRO A 31 -2.67 15.87 16.68
N GLU A 32 -2.99 17.15 16.60
CA GLU A 32 -4.26 17.66 16.05
C GLU A 32 -4.31 17.61 14.52
N PHE A 33 -3.21 17.97 13.86
CA PHE A 33 -3.14 18.03 12.42
C PHE A 33 -3.09 16.63 11.77
N ARG A 34 -2.53 15.63 12.48
CA ARG A 34 -2.54 14.26 12.01
C ARG A 34 -3.99 13.76 11.75
N GLU A 35 -4.89 13.98 12.69
CA GLU A 35 -6.28 13.55 12.56
C GLU A 35 -7.01 14.30 11.44
N GLN A 36 -6.78 15.61 11.31
CA GLN A 36 -7.35 16.41 10.23
C GLN A 36 -6.85 15.91 8.86
N LEU A 37 -5.55 15.61 8.74
CA LEU A 37 -4.96 15.10 7.52
C LEU A 37 -5.44 13.68 7.19
N HIS A 38 -5.63 12.84 8.21
CA HIS A 38 -6.24 11.52 8.05
C HIS A 38 -7.65 11.63 7.47
N ARG A 39 -8.51 12.49 8.04
CA ARG A 39 -9.87 12.76 7.53
C ARG A 39 -9.84 13.29 6.10
N LEU A 40 -8.91 14.19 5.77
CA LEU A 40 -8.74 14.68 4.40
C LEU A 40 -8.38 13.55 3.44
N ASN A 41 -7.45 12.66 3.81
CA ASN A 41 -7.12 11.48 3.02
C ASN A 41 -8.37 10.61 2.76
N ASP A 42 -9.20 10.38 3.77
CA ASP A 42 -10.41 9.58 3.64
C ASP A 42 -11.47 10.25 2.74
N GLN A 43 -11.60 11.58 2.83
CA GLN A 43 -12.49 12.33 1.92
C GLN A 43 -12.02 12.22 0.46
N LEU A 44 -10.71 12.35 0.21
CA LEU A 44 -10.12 12.16 -1.11
C LEU A 44 -10.38 10.75 -1.65
N LEU A 45 -10.20 9.72 -0.82
CA LEU A 45 -10.45 8.34 -1.21
C LEU A 45 -11.92 8.13 -1.61
N ARG A 46 -12.87 8.61 -0.81
CA ARG A 46 -14.30 8.50 -1.11
C ARG A 46 -14.67 9.17 -2.42
N GLN A 47 -14.06 10.32 -2.73
CA GLN A 47 -14.33 11.02 -3.97
C GLN A 47 -13.72 10.30 -5.19
N PHE A 48 -12.50 9.79 -5.07
CA PHE A 48 -11.78 9.21 -6.20
C PHE A 48 -12.08 7.72 -6.42
N ILE A 49 -12.66 7.02 -5.46
CA ILE A 49 -13.03 5.62 -5.62
C ILE A 49 -14.17 5.42 -6.63
N HIS A 50 -14.99 6.45 -6.84
CA HIS A 50 -16.09 6.45 -7.81
C HIS A 50 -15.66 6.78 -9.25
N LEU A 51 -14.39 6.50 -9.60
CA LEU A 51 -13.92 6.61 -10.98
C LEU A 51 -14.66 5.64 -11.92
N PRO A 52 -14.78 5.97 -13.23
CA PRO A 52 -15.62 5.24 -14.19
C PRO A 52 -15.39 3.73 -14.26
N ASP A 53 -14.20 3.25 -13.89
CA ASP A 53 -13.85 1.82 -13.87
C ASP A 53 -14.17 1.16 -12.53
N HIS A 54 -14.83 1.86 -11.61
CA HIS A 54 -15.10 1.35 -10.28
C HIS A 54 -16.18 0.26 -10.32
N ARG A 55 -15.78 -0.93 -9.91
CA ARG A 55 -16.67 -2.05 -9.69
C ARG A 55 -17.20 -1.97 -8.25
N SER A 56 -18.38 -2.51 -8.01
CA SER A 56 -18.98 -2.60 -6.67
C SER A 56 -18.18 -3.49 -5.68
N ARG A 57 -16.91 -3.72 -5.97
CA ARG A 57 -15.98 -4.57 -5.21
C ARG A 57 -14.72 -3.79 -4.86
N LEU A 58 -14.37 -3.79 -3.59
CA LEU A 58 -13.12 -3.25 -3.06
C LEU A 58 -12.22 -4.40 -2.60
N ILE A 59 -10.95 -4.36 -2.96
CA ILE A 59 -9.95 -5.35 -2.55
C ILE A 59 -8.85 -4.65 -1.79
N LEU A 60 -8.75 -4.92 -0.50
CA LEU A 60 -7.74 -4.35 0.39
C LEU A 60 -6.59 -5.33 0.60
N ASP A 61 -5.38 -4.89 0.31
CA ASP A 61 -4.15 -5.61 0.57
C ASP A 61 -3.48 -5.05 1.82
N LEU A 62 -3.32 -5.88 2.83
CA LEU A 62 -2.67 -5.53 4.09
C LEU A 62 -1.22 -6.05 4.09
N ASP A 63 -0.28 -5.17 4.44
CA ASP A 63 1.14 -5.51 4.55
C ASP A 63 1.86 -4.57 5.52
N SER A 64 3.06 -4.93 5.90
CA SER A 64 3.95 -4.06 6.66
C SER A 64 5.29 -3.88 5.97
N THR A 65 5.99 -2.81 6.34
CA THR A 65 7.33 -2.57 5.79
C THR A 65 8.27 -2.03 6.84
N VAL A 66 9.49 -2.57 6.87
CA VAL A 66 10.49 -2.12 7.84
C VAL A 66 11.19 -0.85 7.35
N VAL A 67 11.20 0.18 8.20
CA VAL A 67 11.94 1.42 7.99
C VAL A 67 13.07 1.51 9.02
N THR A 68 14.30 1.20 8.58
CA THR A 68 15.47 1.22 9.45
C THR A 68 15.79 2.65 9.90
N VAL A 69 16.10 2.81 11.18
CA VAL A 69 16.41 4.08 11.82
C VAL A 69 17.86 4.09 12.31
N PHE A 70 18.61 5.13 11.94
CA PHE A 70 20.03 5.28 12.30
C PHE A 70 20.26 6.28 13.44
N GLY A 71 19.33 6.34 14.38
CA GLY A 71 19.39 7.26 15.52
C GLY A 71 18.59 6.76 16.71
N ARG A 72 18.33 7.68 17.65
CA ARG A 72 17.55 7.42 18.87
C ARG A 72 16.16 8.06 18.80
N GLN A 73 15.45 7.79 17.72
CA GLN A 73 14.09 8.26 17.55
C GLN A 73 13.16 7.51 18.52
N GLU A 74 12.20 8.24 19.05
CA GLU A 74 11.15 7.70 19.91
C GLU A 74 10.37 6.60 19.18
N GLY A 75 10.07 5.47 19.85
CA GLY A 75 9.37 4.33 19.25
C GLY A 75 10.22 3.47 18.30
N ALA A 76 11.42 3.91 17.91
CA ALA A 76 12.32 3.05 17.15
C ALA A 76 12.91 1.97 18.08
N ALA A 77 12.70 0.72 17.74
CA ALA A 77 13.10 -0.44 18.51
C ALA A 77 13.77 -1.51 17.63
N VAL A 78 14.50 -2.43 18.27
CA VAL A 78 15.06 -3.60 17.61
C VAL A 78 13.95 -4.65 17.50
N GLY A 79 13.62 -5.02 16.28
CA GLY A 79 12.64 -6.06 15.96
C GLY A 79 13.04 -6.80 14.69
N TYR A 80 12.06 -7.36 13.98
CA TYR A 80 12.30 -8.03 12.72
C TYR A 80 12.80 -7.02 11.66
N ASN A 81 14.06 -7.15 11.28
CA ASN A 81 14.67 -6.34 10.24
C ASN A 81 15.59 -7.24 9.38
N PRO A 82 15.07 -7.79 8.29
CA PRO A 82 15.82 -8.77 7.50
C PRO A 82 17.05 -8.18 6.79
N ARG A 83 16.99 -6.88 6.48
CA ARG A 83 18.10 -6.19 5.78
C ARG A 83 19.22 -5.75 6.73
N TYR A 84 18.86 -5.28 7.93
CA TYR A 84 19.81 -4.76 8.92
C TYR A 84 19.51 -5.34 10.30
N ARG A 85 19.94 -6.61 10.50
CA ARG A 85 19.73 -7.33 11.77
C ARG A 85 20.28 -6.54 12.95
N GLY A 86 19.52 -6.47 14.04
CA GLY A 86 19.91 -5.75 15.27
C GLY A 86 19.83 -4.22 15.19
N LYS A 87 19.47 -3.62 14.05
CA LYS A 87 19.24 -2.18 13.96
C LYS A 87 17.81 -1.81 14.37
N ARG A 88 17.68 -0.66 15.02
CA ARG A 88 16.38 -0.08 15.34
C ARG A 88 15.60 0.26 14.06
N SER A 89 14.31 0.08 14.10
CA SER A 89 13.41 0.37 12.98
C SER A 89 12.06 0.87 13.48
N TYR A 90 11.26 1.38 12.57
CA TYR A 90 9.81 1.39 12.61
C TYR A 90 9.29 0.27 11.70
N ASP A 91 8.03 -0.12 11.94
CA ASP A 91 7.33 -1.13 11.13
C ASP A 91 5.95 -0.59 10.70
N PRO A 92 5.89 0.40 9.77
CA PRO A 92 4.62 0.92 9.26
C PRO A 92 3.74 -0.20 8.71
N LEU A 93 2.48 -0.19 9.13
CA LEU A 93 1.41 -1.02 8.60
C LEU A 93 0.72 -0.26 7.47
N LEU A 94 0.47 -0.92 6.35
CA LEU A 94 -0.06 -0.31 5.13
C LEU A 94 -1.25 -1.13 4.63
N CYS A 95 -2.29 -0.43 4.20
CA CYS A 95 -3.45 -1.01 3.53
C CYS A 95 -3.62 -0.34 2.17
N LEU A 96 -3.48 -1.09 1.08
CA LEU A 96 -3.65 -0.58 -0.29
C LEU A 96 -4.91 -1.17 -0.92
N GLU A 97 -5.61 -0.36 -1.72
CA GLU A 97 -6.66 -0.88 -2.60
C GLU A 97 -6.03 -1.42 -3.89
N ALA A 98 -6.31 -2.69 -4.20
CA ALA A 98 -5.60 -3.44 -5.23
C ALA A 98 -5.84 -2.95 -6.66
N ASN A 99 -7.08 -2.51 -6.98
CA ASN A 99 -7.46 -2.10 -8.34
C ASN A 99 -7.05 -0.66 -8.64
N SER A 100 -7.26 0.23 -7.67
CA SER A 100 -6.95 1.66 -7.81
C SER A 100 -5.52 2.00 -7.44
N SER A 101 -4.86 1.14 -6.67
CA SER A 101 -3.55 1.39 -6.07
C SER A 101 -3.50 2.53 -5.04
N PHE A 102 -4.63 3.03 -4.56
CA PHE A 102 -4.63 4.00 -3.47
C PHE A 102 -4.09 3.39 -2.19
N LEU A 103 -3.30 4.14 -1.45
CA LEU A 103 -2.94 3.84 -0.07
C LEU A 103 -4.15 4.16 0.81
N TRP A 104 -4.96 3.12 1.08
CA TRP A 104 -6.23 3.24 1.76
C TRP A 104 -6.09 3.75 3.17
N ASP A 105 -5.15 3.15 3.91
CA ASP A 105 -4.78 3.60 5.24
C ASP A 105 -3.34 3.22 5.59
N ALA A 106 -2.76 3.88 6.59
CA ALA A 106 -1.40 3.61 7.04
C ALA A 106 -1.21 3.99 8.51
N GLU A 107 -0.55 3.13 9.28
CA GLU A 107 -0.23 3.39 10.68
C GLU A 107 1.26 3.20 10.96
N LEU A 108 1.89 4.20 11.60
CA LEU A 108 3.27 4.08 12.04
C LEU A 108 3.32 3.24 13.34
N ARG A 109 4.09 2.15 13.31
CA ARG A 109 4.27 1.27 14.47
C ARG A 109 5.71 1.29 14.95
N ARG A 110 5.90 0.92 16.21
CA ARG A 110 7.22 0.67 16.79
C ARG A 110 7.89 -0.49 16.06
N GLY A 111 9.23 -0.49 16.04
CA GLY A 111 10.00 -1.54 15.36
C GLY A 111 9.95 -2.92 16.04
N ASP A 112 9.54 -2.98 17.30
CA ASP A 112 9.32 -4.20 18.09
C ASP A 112 7.85 -4.66 18.11
N ALA A 113 6.97 -3.99 17.35
CA ALA A 113 5.58 -4.39 17.24
C ALA A 113 5.46 -5.81 16.64
N GLY A 114 4.62 -6.64 17.24
CA GLY A 114 4.26 -7.93 16.66
C GLY A 114 3.59 -7.72 15.29
N THR A 115 3.77 -8.66 14.36
CA THR A 115 3.37 -8.47 12.96
C THR A 115 1.90 -8.07 12.80
N TRP A 116 1.00 -8.65 13.60
CA TRP A 116 -0.44 -8.36 13.56
C TRP A 116 -0.88 -7.20 14.47
N ALA A 117 0.01 -6.69 15.34
CA ALA A 117 -0.34 -5.62 16.28
C ALA A 117 -0.82 -4.37 15.53
N GLY A 118 -1.96 -3.79 15.95
CA GLY A 118 -2.59 -2.66 15.28
C GLY A 118 -3.35 -2.99 13.98
N SER A 119 -3.36 -4.26 13.54
CA SER A 119 -4.04 -4.65 12.29
C SER A 119 -5.56 -4.60 12.41
N VAL A 120 -6.08 -4.93 13.58
CA VAL A 120 -7.53 -4.89 13.84
C VAL A 120 -8.02 -3.45 13.83
N GLU A 121 -7.28 -2.55 14.46
CA GLU A 121 -7.57 -1.12 14.50
C GLU A 121 -7.47 -0.48 13.11
N LEU A 122 -6.42 -0.80 12.35
CA LEU A 122 -6.26 -0.32 10.98
C LEU A 122 -7.40 -0.83 10.08
N LEU A 123 -7.75 -2.11 10.16
CA LEU A 123 -8.86 -2.67 9.37
C LEU A 123 -10.19 -2.03 9.76
N ALA A 124 -10.41 -1.76 11.06
CA ALA A 124 -11.60 -1.04 11.51
C ALA A 124 -11.68 0.37 10.89
N SER A 125 -10.58 1.11 10.89
CA SER A 125 -10.46 2.41 10.22
C SER A 125 -10.73 2.29 8.71
N CYS A 126 -10.10 1.32 8.05
CA CYS A 126 -10.32 1.06 6.62
C CYS A 126 -11.80 0.83 6.31
N PHE A 127 -12.49 0.04 7.12
CA PHE A 127 -13.91 -0.30 6.89
C PHE A 127 -14.85 0.88 7.11
N LEU A 128 -14.51 1.82 8.01
CA LEU A 128 -15.27 3.05 8.18
C LEU A 128 -15.20 3.97 6.96
N SER A 129 -14.13 3.88 6.19
CA SER A 129 -13.90 4.69 5.01
C SER A 129 -14.45 4.06 3.72
N VAL A 130 -14.97 2.82 3.79
CA VAL A 130 -15.57 2.13 2.62
C VAL A 130 -16.89 2.80 2.25
N PRO A 131 -17.08 3.24 0.99
CA PRO A 131 -18.34 3.79 0.51
C PRO A 131 -19.48 2.79 0.61
N SER A 132 -20.68 3.29 0.88
CA SER A 132 -21.89 2.46 1.11
C SER A 132 -22.40 1.71 -0.13
N ASP A 133 -22.01 2.13 -1.32
CA ASP A 133 -22.33 1.48 -2.59
C ASP A 133 -21.42 0.30 -2.93
N ILE A 134 -20.33 0.09 -2.18
CA ILE A 134 -19.48 -1.09 -2.29
C ILE A 134 -20.24 -2.31 -1.75
N ARG A 135 -20.54 -3.24 -2.64
CA ARG A 135 -21.30 -4.47 -2.29
C ARG A 135 -20.42 -5.60 -1.81
N GLU A 136 -19.16 -5.59 -2.20
CA GLU A 136 -18.24 -6.70 -1.95
C GLU A 136 -16.90 -6.17 -1.47
N LEU A 137 -16.57 -6.48 -0.23
CA LEU A 137 -15.29 -6.14 0.39
C LEU A 137 -14.44 -7.41 0.51
N ARG A 138 -13.24 -7.38 -0.03
CA ARG A 138 -12.28 -8.47 0.04
C ARG A 138 -10.96 -8.01 0.64
N VAL A 139 -10.33 -8.87 1.42
CA VAL A 139 -9.04 -8.59 2.06
C VAL A 139 -8.03 -9.69 1.74
N ARG A 140 -6.80 -9.28 1.41
CA ARG A 140 -5.66 -10.19 1.27
C ARG A 140 -4.56 -9.76 2.25
N ALA A 141 -3.94 -10.73 2.90
CA ALA A 141 -2.82 -10.47 3.80
C ALA A 141 -1.84 -11.66 3.83
N ASP A 142 -0.60 -11.38 4.19
CA ASP A 142 0.43 -12.41 4.33
C ASP A 142 0.32 -13.20 5.65
N ALA A 143 1.25 -14.13 5.88
CA ALA A 143 1.28 -14.98 7.07
C ALA A 143 1.46 -14.19 8.38
N GLY A 144 1.98 -12.98 8.31
CA GLY A 144 2.11 -12.08 9.46
C GLY A 144 0.78 -11.69 10.08
N PHE A 145 -0.30 -11.77 9.31
CA PHE A 145 -1.66 -11.41 9.73
C PHE A 145 -2.57 -12.63 9.96
N GLY A 146 -2.06 -13.85 9.77
CA GLY A 146 -2.79 -15.09 9.99
C GLY A 146 -3.02 -15.43 11.47
N TYR A 147 -3.61 -14.51 12.24
CA TYR A 147 -3.95 -14.63 13.65
C TYR A 147 -5.45 -14.55 13.88
N HIS A 148 -5.92 -15.22 14.95
CA HIS A 148 -7.34 -15.26 15.27
C HIS A 148 -8.00 -13.89 15.32
N PRO A 149 -7.50 -12.89 16.07
CA PRO A 149 -8.18 -11.59 16.16
C PRO A 149 -8.37 -10.88 14.81
N VAL A 150 -7.42 -11.06 13.88
CA VAL A 150 -7.52 -10.47 12.54
C VAL A 150 -8.61 -11.17 11.74
N LEU A 151 -8.62 -12.51 11.73
CA LEU A 151 -9.62 -13.28 10.99
C LEU A 151 -11.03 -13.07 11.59
N GLU A 152 -11.15 -13.05 12.92
CA GLU A 152 -12.40 -12.75 13.60
C GLU A 152 -12.95 -11.37 13.23
N MET A 153 -12.09 -10.33 13.18
CA MET A 153 -12.49 -9.00 12.73
C MET A 153 -13.02 -9.00 11.29
N LEU A 154 -12.41 -9.78 10.40
CA LEU A 154 -12.85 -9.93 9.00
C LEU A 154 -14.18 -10.70 8.90
N GLU A 155 -14.45 -11.62 9.83
CA GLU A 155 -15.67 -12.43 9.87
C GLU A 155 -16.86 -11.70 10.50
N VAL A 156 -16.62 -10.90 11.53
CA VAL A 156 -17.65 -10.05 12.16
C VAL A 156 -18.12 -8.94 11.20
N ARG A 157 -17.26 -8.42 10.39
CA ARG A 157 -17.59 -7.53 9.27
C ARG A 157 -17.79 -8.37 8.01
N PRO A 158 -18.74 -8.07 7.11
CA PRO A 158 -18.99 -8.90 5.93
C PRO A 158 -17.87 -8.76 4.88
N ALA A 159 -16.62 -9.00 5.29
CA ALA A 159 -15.45 -8.97 4.44
C ALA A 159 -15.01 -10.41 4.11
N GLN A 160 -14.94 -10.71 2.81
CA GLN A 160 -14.35 -11.95 2.34
C GLN A 160 -12.82 -11.83 2.36
N TYR A 161 -12.11 -12.90 2.68
CA TYR A 161 -10.66 -12.80 2.80
C TYR A 161 -9.91 -14.01 2.24
N ALA A 162 -8.63 -13.79 1.89
CA ALA A 162 -7.62 -14.81 1.72
C ALA A 162 -6.35 -14.35 2.46
N VAL A 163 -6.08 -14.98 3.60
CA VAL A 163 -4.94 -14.67 4.46
C VAL A 163 -4.03 -15.88 4.54
N VAL A 164 -2.73 -15.70 4.29
CA VAL A 164 -1.78 -16.81 4.36
C VAL A 164 -1.77 -17.40 5.76
N ALA A 165 -1.96 -18.70 5.84
CA ALA A 165 -1.94 -19.44 7.09
C ALA A 165 -0.50 -19.60 7.60
N ARG A 166 -0.29 -19.36 8.89
CA ARG A 166 0.99 -19.67 9.54
C ARG A 166 1.15 -21.17 9.62
N MET A 167 2.31 -21.68 9.23
CA MET A 167 2.63 -23.11 9.27
C MET A 167 2.87 -23.61 10.70
N THR A 168 1.79 -23.71 11.48
CA THR A 168 1.81 -24.28 12.83
C THR A 168 2.05 -25.79 12.79
N ALA A 169 2.47 -26.38 13.92
CA ALA A 169 2.67 -27.82 14.04
C ALA A 169 1.37 -28.61 13.74
N SER A 170 0.19 -28.07 14.12
CA SER A 170 -1.11 -28.68 13.82
C SER A 170 -1.41 -28.67 12.32
N LEU A 171 -1.15 -27.55 11.65
CA LEU A 171 -1.35 -27.45 10.21
C LEU A 171 -0.40 -28.39 9.47
N LYS A 172 0.89 -28.39 9.80
CA LYS A 172 1.88 -29.31 9.18
C LYS A 172 1.46 -30.77 9.27
N ARG A 173 0.95 -31.21 10.42
CA ARG A 173 0.46 -32.61 10.57
C ARG A 173 -0.74 -32.91 9.67
N ALA A 174 -1.64 -31.95 9.47
CA ALA A 174 -2.82 -32.13 8.62
C ALA A 174 -2.43 -32.27 7.14
N LEU A 175 -1.34 -31.66 6.69
CA LEU A 175 -0.94 -31.64 5.26
C LEU A 175 -0.66 -33.04 4.68
N GLY A 176 -0.11 -33.97 5.49
CA GLY A 176 0.29 -35.30 5.03
C GLY A 176 -0.87 -36.22 4.67
N GLY A 177 -2.06 -35.98 5.21
CA GLY A 177 -3.26 -36.81 4.96
C GLY A 177 -4.21 -36.28 3.89
N LEU A 178 -3.89 -35.18 3.23
CA LEU A 178 -4.80 -34.53 2.28
C LEU A 178 -4.72 -35.17 0.89
N ARG A 179 -5.86 -35.24 0.21
CA ARG A 179 -5.93 -35.57 -1.22
C ARG A 179 -5.73 -34.30 -2.02
N TYR A 180 -4.65 -34.27 -2.79
CA TYR A 180 -4.28 -33.14 -3.65
C TYR A 180 -4.75 -33.38 -5.07
N GLU A 181 -5.26 -32.33 -5.71
CA GLU A 181 -5.63 -32.29 -7.11
C GLU A 181 -4.63 -31.42 -7.90
N ARG A 182 -4.45 -31.70 -9.17
CA ARG A 182 -3.54 -30.95 -10.02
C ARG A 182 -4.09 -29.55 -10.29
N LEU A 183 -3.37 -28.50 -9.86
CA LEU A 183 -3.70 -27.12 -10.17
C LEU A 183 -3.09 -26.66 -11.52
N ASN A 184 -1.81 -26.96 -11.71
CA ASN A 184 -1.08 -26.66 -12.94
C ASN A 184 0.15 -27.62 -13.03
N PRO A 185 1.03 -27.50 -14.06
CA PRO A 185 2.15 -28.42 -14.22
C PRO A 185 3.10 -28.54 -13.01
N ARG A 186 3.17 -27.50 -12.18
CA ARG A 186 4.09 -27.44 -11.04
C ARG A 186 3.40 -27.57 -9.67
N TRP A 187 2.11 -27.23 -9.57
CA TRP A 187 1.41 -27.12 -8.30
C TRP A 187 0.23 -28.07 -8.21
N GLU A 188 0.06 -28.64 -7.04
CA GLU A 188 -1.12 -29.37 -6.62
C GLU A 188 -1.83 -28.60 -5.52
N ILE A 189 -3.14 -28.76 -5.37
CA ILE A 189 -3.98 -28.00 -4.43
C ILE A 189 -4.94 -28.92 -3.70
N ALA A 190 -5.24 -28.61 -2.45
CA ALA A 190 -6.23 -29.27 -1.64
C ALA A 190 -7.03 -28.26 -0.81
N GLU A 191 -8.21 -28.69 -0.38
CA GLU A 191 -9.11 -27.93 0.48
C GLU A 191 -9.53 -28.77 1.67
N PHE A 192 -9.59 -28.15 2.86
CA PHE A 192 -10.05 -28.81 4.07
C PHE A 192 -10.42 -27.78 5.14
N GLU A 193 -11.15 -28.24 6.16
CA GLU A 193 -11.43 -27.46 7.35
C GLU A 193 -10.31 -27.64 8.38
N HIS A 194 -9.70 -26.54 8.83
CA HIS A 194 -8.63 -26.59 9.82
C HIS A 194 -8.92 -25.70 11.02
N ARG A 195 -8.72 -26.28 12.22
CA ARG A 195 -8.76 -25.55 13.49
C ARG A 195 -7.35 -25.48 14.07
N VAL A 196 -6.80 -24.26 14.12
CA VAL A 196 -5.54 -24.01 14.84
C VAL A 196 -5.76 -24.21 16.34
N SER A 197 -4.77 -24.81 17.01
CA SER A 197 -4.84 -25.01 18.47
C SER A 197 -5.07 -23.66 19.18
N GLY A 198 -6.03 -23.63 20.10
CA GLY A 198 -6.45 -22.43 20.82
C GLY A 198 -7.46 -21.54 20.08
N TRP A 199 -7.85 -21.88 18.86
CA TRP A 199 -8.93 -21.17 18.16
C TRP A 199 -10.29 -21.78 18.46
N PRO A 200 -11.36 -20.96 18.60
CA PRO A 200 -12.69 -21.45 18.97
C PRO A 200 -13.34 -22.28 17.85
N GLN A 201 -13.04 -21.96 16.58
CA GLN A 201 -13.67 -22.59 15.42
C GLN A 201 -12.66 -23.02 14.35
N SER A 202 -13.06 -23.96 13.51
CA SER A 202 -12.35 -24.30 12.29
C SER A 202 -12.63 -23.25 11.20
N ARG A 203 -11.72 -23.17 10.24
CA ARG A 203 -11.85 -22.30 9.06
C ARG A 203 -11.46 -23.06 7.82
N ARG A 204 -12.10 -22.70 6.74
CA ARG A 204 -11.75 -23.20 5.41
C ARG A 204 -10.30 -22.87 5.10
N CYS A 205 -9.53 -23.89 4.78
CA CYS A 205 -8.10 -23.78 4.48
C CYS A 205 -7.83 -24.37 3.08
N ILE A 206 -7.25 -23.55 2.22
CA ILE A 206 -6.75 -23.97 0.93
C ILE A 206 -5.24 -24.14 1.07
N VAL A 207 -4.72 -25.26 0.56
CA VAL A 207 -3.27 -25.51 0.56
C VAL A 207 -2.80 -25.92 -0.82
N ALA A 208 -1.74 -25.29 -1.27
CA ALA A 208 -1.04 -25.67 -2.48
C ALA A 208 0.35 -26.22 -2.13
N ARG A 209 0.81 -27.24 -2.88
CA ARG A 209 2.16 -27.79 -2.74
C ARG A 209 2.83 -27.98 -4.11
N ARG A 210 4.14 -27.91 -4.12
CA ARG A 210 4.96 -28.35 -5.27
C ARG A 210 6.22 -29.05 -4.79
N LEU A 211 6.79 -29.88 -5.63
CA LEU A 211 8.12 -30.46 -5.38
C LEU A 211 9.16 -29.35 -5.33
N ILE A 212 10.15 -29.54 -4.45
CA ILE A 212 11.31 -28.66 -4.36
C ILE A 212 12.22 -28.97 -5.56
N GLU A 213 12.62 -27.94 -6.26
CA GLU A 213 13.59 -27.99 -7.36
C GLU A 213 14.98 -27.64 -6.81
N GLU A 214 16.07 -28.15 -7.43
CA GLU A 214 17.44 -27.84 -7.03
C GLU A 214 17.78 -26.34 -7.11
N THR A 215 17.05 -25.59 -7.94
CA THR A 215 17.20 -24.14 -8.10
C THR A 215 16.45 -23.32 -7.05
N ASP A 216 15.67 -23.96 -6.17
CA ASP A 216 14.98 -23.25 -5.11
C ASP A 216 15.98 -22.72 -4.07
N PRO A 217 15.76 -21.51 -3.53
CA PRO A 217 16.54 -21.05 -2.40
C PRO A 217 16.40 -22.02 -1.22
N GLU A 218 17.42 -22.07 -0.36
CA GLU A 218 17.46 -22.99 0.80
C GLU A 218 16.09 -23.14 1.48
N PRO A 219 15.75 -24.36 1.94
CA PRO A 219 14.44 -24.69 2.48
C PRO A 219 14.04 -23.71 3.56
N THR A 220 13.00 -22.92 3.30
CA THR A 220 12.41 -22.04 4.30
C THR A 220 11.62 -22.88 5.30
N LEU A 221 11.23 -22.29 6.44
CA LEU A 221 10.41 -22.89 7.51
C LEU A 221 9.12 -23.62 7.04
N PHE A 222 8.81 -23.58 5.75
CA PHE A 222 7.59 -24.14 5.12
C PHE A 222 7.86 -25.39 4.28
N THR A 223 9.07 -25.94 4.34
CA THR A 223 9.44 -27.15 3.64
C THR A 223 9.14 -28.36 4.53
N LEU A 224 8.28 -29.25 4.06
CA LEU A 224 8.05 -30.54 4.69
C LEU A 224 8.45 -31.64 3.71
N GLU A 225 9.40 -32.47 4.08
CA GLU A 225 9.98 -33.51 3.22
C GLU A 225 10.50 -32.94 1.89
N ARG A 226 9.85 -33.28 0.77
CA ARG A 226 10.22 -32.86 -0.60
C ARG A 226 9.31 -31.76 -1.17
N PHE A 227 8.38 -31.23 -0.37
CA PHE A 227 7.38 -30.29 -0.86
C PHE A 227 7.53 -28.90 -0.21
N LEU A 228 7.38 -27.88 -1.03
CA LEU A 228 7.10 -26.51 -0.62
C LEU A 228 5.58 -26.33 -0.51
N TYR A 229 5.12 -25.79 0.60
CA TYR A 229 3.70 -25.55 0.87
C TYR A 229 3.36 -24.07 0.97
N ARG A 230 2.17 -23.72 0.49
CA ARG A 230 1.50 -22.44 0.74
C ARG A 230 0.07 -22.74 1.18
N ALA A 231 -0.40 -22.12 2.24
CA ALA A 231 -1.76 -22.32 2.71
C ALA A 231 -2.44 -20.97 3.01
N TRP A 232 -3.76 -20.93 2.85
CA TRP A 232 -4.57 -19.73 3.09
C TRP A 232 -5.82 -20.11 3.88
N PHE A 233 -6.12 -19.33 4.93
CA PHE A 233 -7.46 -19.28 5.48
C PHE A 233 -8.30 -18.36 4.61
N THR A 234 -9.53 -18.76 4.34
CA THR A 234 -10.39 -18.01 3.43
C THR A 234 -11.87 -18.16 3.74
N SER A 235 -12.62 -17.08 3.57
CA SER A 235 -14.09 -17.06 3.52
C SER A 235 -14.64 -16.82 2.10
N LEU A 236 -13.76 -16.73 1.09
CA LEU A 236 -14.17 -16.50 -0.29
C LEU A 236 -15.00 -17.67 -0.85
N PRO A 237 -16.17 -17.43 -1.45
CA PRO A 237 -16.96 -18.46 -2.12
C PRO A 237 -16.38 -18.81 -3.51
N LEU A 238 -15.09 -19.08 -3.57
CA LEU A 238 -14.35 -19.42 -4.78
C LEU A 238 -13.85 -20.86 -4.69
N THR A 239 -13.63 -21.48 -5.84
CA THR A 239 -12.92 -22.77 -5.90
C THR A 239 -11.50 -22.62 -5.35
N PRO A 240 -10.83 -23.71 -4.94
CA PRO A 240 -9.44 -23.64 -4.48
C PRO A 240 -8.51 -22.93 -5.49
N ALA A 241 -8.63 -23.23 -6.77
CA ALA A 241 -7.90 -22.55 -7.84
C ALA A 241 -8.26 -21.04 -7.90
N GLY A 242 -9.53 -20.70 -7.71
CA GLY A 242 -9.98 -19.30 -7.66
C GLY A 242 -9.36 -18.52 -6.49
N VAL A 243 -9.21 -19.13 -5.32
CA VAL A 243 -8.53 -18.52 -4.16
C VAL A 243 -7.05 -18.31 -4.46
N TRP A 244 -6.38 -19.31 -5.06
CA TRP A 244 -4.99 -19.18 -5.50
C TRP A 244 -4.79 -17.97 -6.42
N HIS A 245 -5.55 -17.88 -7.51
CA HIS A 245 -5.44 -16.77 -8.47
C HIS A 245 -5.81 -15.43 -7.85
N PHE A 246 -6.81 -15.40 -6.98
CA PHE A 246 -7.17 -14.18 -6.26
C PHE A 246 -6.01 -13.69 -5.39
N TYR A 247 -5.38 -14.59 -4.65
CA TYR A 247 -4.26 -14.22 -3.78
C TYR A 247 -3.01 -13.83 -4.57
N ASP A 248 -2.74 -14.47 -5.70
CA ASP A 248 -1.56 -14.21 -6.53
C ASP A 248 -1.54 -12.76 -7.06
N GLY A 249 -2.71 -12.15 -7.26
CA GLY A 249 -2.85 -10.73 -7.59
C GLY A 249 -2.28 -9.76 -6.54
N ARG A 250 -1.93 -10.22 -5.32
CA ARG A 250 -1.27 -9.43 -4.28
C ARG A 250 0.18 -9.04 -4.62
N ALA A 251 0.82 -9.72 -5.56
CA ALA A 251 2.19 -9.41 -5.97
C ALA A 251 2.40 -7.94 -6.41
N ALA A 252 1.36 -7.27 -6.90
CA ALA A 252 1.39 -5.86 -7.24
C ALA A 252 1.68 -4.95 -6.04
N MET A 253 1.28 -5.35 -4.82
CA MET A 253 1.49 -4.58 -3.59
C MET A 253 2.97 -4.37 -3.27
N GLU A 254 3.82 -5.38 -3.47
CA GLU A 254 5.27 -5.27 -3.25
C GLU A 254 5.89 -4.15 -4.10
N THR A 255 5.42 -4.00 -5.35
CA THR A 255 5.84 -2.92 -6.24
C THR A 255 5.40 -1.56 -5.72
N ARG A 256 4.18 -1.44 -5.18
CA ARG A 256 3.67 -0.19 -4.59
C ARG A 256 4.37 0.17 -3.29
N ILE A 257 4.66 -0.78 -2.43
CA ILE A 257 5.47 -0.55 -1.22
C ILE A 257 6.88 -0.08 -1.59
N ARG A 258 7.50 -0.67 -2.61
CA ARG A 258 8.79 -0.23 -3.12
C ARG A 258 8.72 1.21 -3.62
N GLU A 259 7.70 1.59 -4.38
CA GLU A 259 7.46 2.94 -4.85
C GLU A 259 7.28 3.95 -3.70
N LEU A 260 6.46 3.62 -2.69
CA LEU A 260 6.33 4.42 -1.47
C LEU A 260 7.67 4.66 -0.78
N ARG A 261 8.50 3.65 -0.70
CA ARG A 261 9.83 3.72 -0.04
C ARG A 261 10.83 4.55 -0.82
N GLU A 262 10.90 4.39 -2.14
CA GLU A 262 11.93 4.99 -2.99
C GLU A 262 11.49 6.36 -3.53
N ASP A 263 10.26 6.49 -4.01
CA ASP A 263 9.80 7.66 -4.75
C ASP A 263 9.03 8.66 -3.86
N PHE A 264 8.36 8.19 -2.80
CA PHE A 264 7.59 9.02 -1.86
C PHE A 264 8.27 9.20 -0.49
N ALA A 265 9.52 8.82 -0.39
CA ALA A 265 10.36 9.06 0.78
C ALA A 265 9.83 8.43 2.10
N LEU A 266 9.06 7.33 2.04
CA LEU A 266 8.61 6.60 3.23
C LEU A 266 9.78 6.15 4.14
N ARG A 267 10.97 5.96 3.56
CA ARG A 267 12.20 5.63 4.33
C ARG A 267 12.76 6.80 5.14
N LYS A 268 12.30 8.02 4.94
CA LYS A 268 12.79 9.18 5.65
C LYS A 268 12.07 9.33 6.99
N ILE A 269 12.86 9.49 8.04
CA ILE A 269 12.35 9.76 9.38
C ILE A 269 12.82 11.17 9.75
N PRO A 270 11.96 12.19 9.57
CA PRO A 270 12.38 13.58 9.62
C PRO A 270 12.66 14.10 11.04
N THR A 271 12.07 13.47 12.08
CA THR A 271 12.13 13.98 13.46
C THR A 271 12.55 12.90 14.45
N ARG A 272 12.74 13.30 15.73
CA ARG A 272 12.95 12.36 16.83
C ARG A 272 11.64 11.93 17.50
N ALA A 273 10.58 12.71 17.39
CA ALA A 273 9.29 12.45 18.02
C ALA A 273 8.45 11.45 17.19
N PHE A 274 7.89 10.45 17.86
CA PHE A 274 7.06 9.43 17.20
C PHE A 274 5.79 10.03 16.56
N ALA A 275 5.08 10.90 17.30
CA ALA A 275 3.87 11.55 16.79
C ALA A 275 4.13 12.39 15.53
N ALA A 276 5.25 13.13 15.47
CA ALA A 276 5.62 13.90 14.29
C ALA A 276 5.98 13.01 13.08
N ASN A 277 6.57 11.84 13.31
CA ASN A 277 6.86 10.89 12.26
C ASN A 277 5.57 10.17 11.79
N ALA A 278 4.59 9.96 12.68
CA ALA A 278 3.26 9.47 12.31
C ALA A 278 2.50 10.50 11.46
N LEU A 279 2.56 11.79 11.79
CA LEU A 279 2.04 12.86 10.93
C LEU A 279 2.74 12.87 9.56
N TYR A 280 4.05 12.68 9.52
CA TYR A 280 4.79 12.58 8.26
C TYR A 280 4.32 11.42 7.38
N LEU A 281 3.96 10.29 7.98
CA LEU A 281 3.38 9.16 7.24
C LEU A 281 2.05 9.54 6.56
N GLU A 282 1.19 10.32 7.24
CA GLU A 282 -0.05 10.84 6.63
C GLU A 282 0.23 11.82 5.47
N VAL A 283 1.28 12.62 5.57
CA VAL A 283 1.72 13.48 4.45
C VAL A 283 2.18 12.63 3.26
N VAL A 284 2.91 11.55 3.52
CA VAL A 284 3.32 10.59 2.47
C VAL A 284 2.09 9.93 1.84
N ARG A 285 1.11 9.51 2.66
CA ARG A 285 -0.17 8.94 2.19
C ARG A 285 -0.90 9.93 1.27
N LEU A 286 -1.03 11.18 1.67
CA LEU A 286 -1.66 12.22 0.86
C LEU A 286 -0.94 12.43 -0.47
N ALA A 287 0.38 12.59 -0.43
CA ALA A 287 1.18 12.80 -1.64
C ALA A 287 1.06 11.62 -2.63
N TYR A 288 1.10 10.39 -2.11
CA TYR A 288 0.94 9.19 -2.91
C TYR A 288 -0.46 9.12 -3.54
N ASN A 289 -1.50 9.37 -2.75
CA ASN A 289 -2.88 9.31 -3.22
C ASN A 289 -3.20 10.41 -4.24
N LEU A 290 -2.67 11.62 -4.07
CA LEU A 290 -2.80 12.70 -5.05
C LEU A 290 -2.15 12.35 -6.39
N VAL A 291 -0.95 11.78 -6.38
CA VAL A 291 -0.29 11.32 -7.61
C VAL A 291 -1.07 10.18 -8.26
N THR A 292 -1.55 9.23 -7.46
CA THR A 292 -2.37 8.11 -7.96
C THR A 292 -3.67 8.62 -8.59
N ALA A 293 -4.36 9.57 -7.94
CA ALA A 293 -5.55 10.21 -8.49
C ALA A 293 -5.25 10.93 -9.82
N PHE A 294 -4.19 11.74 -9.85
CA PHE A 294 -3.74 12.42 -11.06
C PHE A 294 -3.46 11.43 -12.20
N GLN A 295 -2.74 10.34 -11.92
CA GLN A 295 -2.45 9.32 -12.92
C GLN A 295 -3.73 8.72 -13.51
N ARG A 296 -4.69 8.38 -12.67
CA ARG A 296 -5.94 7.71 -13.09
C ARG A 296 -6.90 8.64 -13.81
N MET A 297 -6.97 9.89 -13.40
CA MET A 297 -7.96 10.85 -13.91
C MET A 297 -7.45 11.65 -15.11
N CYS A 298 -6.18 12.03 -15.09
CA CYS A 298 -5.64 13.00 -16.03
C CYS A 298 -4.73 12.36 -17.08
N LEU A 299 -4.05 11.23 -16.77
CA LEU A 299 -3.08 10.66 -17.68
C LEU A 299 -3.69 9.67 -18.69
N PRO A 300 -3.05 9.49 -19.86
CA PRO A 300 -3.38 8.41 -20.79
C PRO A 300 -3.30 7.03 -20.10
N ARG A 301 -4.07 6.05 -20.60
CA ARG A 301 -4.13 4.70 -20.00
C ARG A 301 -2.75 4.04 -19.87
N GLU A 302 -1.92 4.19 -20.88
CA GLU A 302 -0.55 3.65 -20.94
C GLU A 302 0.40 4.29 -19.92
N TRP A 303 0.05 5.44 -19.34
CA TRP A 303 0.84 6.12 -18.31
C TRP A 303 0.33 5.87 -16.89
N GLN A 304 -0.86 5.33 -16.74
CA GLN A 304 -1.47 5.11 -15.42
C GLN A 304 -0.74 4.07 -14.58
N SER A 305 0.03 3.17 -15.21
CA SER A 305 0.85 2.16 -14.53
C SER A 305 2.31 2.59 -14.29
N LEU A 306 2.71 3.80 -14.71
CA LEU A 306 4.07 4.29 -14.49
C LEU A 306 4.32 4.55 -13.01
N THR A 307 5.53 4.23 -12.52
CA THR A 307 5.97 4.69 -11.20
C THR A 307 6.20 6.20 -11.20
N LEU A 308 6.16 6.83 -10.02
CA LEU A 308 6.44 8.28 -9.91
C LEU A 308 7.82 8.64 -10.47
N SER A 309 8.82 7.78 -10.30
CA SER A 309 10.14 7.98 -10.91
C SER A 309 10.05 8.10 -12.42
N LYS A 310 9.37 7.17 -13.09
CA LYS A 310 9.17 7.23 -14.55
C LYS A 310 8.34 8.44 -14.97
N LEU A 311 7.32 8.76 -14.19
CA LEU A 311 6.44 9.90 -14.47
C LEU A 311 7.19 11.24 -14.35
N ARG A 312 8.11 11.37 -13.37
CA ARG A 312 8.99 12.54 -13.25
C ARG A 312 9.78 12.78 -14.52
N HIS A 313 10.42 11.76 -15.05
CA HIS A 313 11.20 11.88 -16.29
C HIS A 313 10.34 12.19 -17.52
N ARG A 314 9.15 11.64 -17.57
CA ARG A 314 8.28 11.76 -18.75
C ARG A 314 7.47 13.06 -18.78
N LEU A 315 7.05 13.57 -17.61
CA LEU A 315 6.11 14.69 -17.52
C LEU A 315 6.61 15.84 -16.65
N PHE A 316 7.19 15.58 -15.47
CA PHE A 316 7.47 16.67 -14.52
C PHE A 316 8.83 17.33 -14.74
N TRP A 317 9.78 16.64 -15.34
CA TRP A 317 11.12 17.16 -15.62
C TRP A 317 11.27 17.68 -17.05
N LEU A 318 10.20 18.21 -17.61
CA LEU A 318 10.26 18.87 -18.89
C LEU A 318 11.00 20.20 -18.74
N PRO A 319 12.04 20.46 -19.54
CA PRO A 319 12.68 21.76 -19.55
C PRO A 319 11.71 22.83 -20.00
N GLY A 320 11.71 23.97 -19.29
CA GLY A 320 10.83 25.08 -19.64
C GLY A 320 11.45 26.41 -19.26
N GLU A 321 11.06 27.45 -19.97
CA GLU A 321 11.44 28.84 -19.74
C GLU A 321 10.22 29.68 -19.39
N LEU A 322 10.29 30.47 -18.32
CA LEU A 322 9.26 31.45 -17.99
C LEU A 322 9.57 32.77 -18.71
N THR A 323 8.76 33.12 -19.68
CA THR A 323 8.85 34.37 -20.44
C THR A 323 7.69 35.31 -20.08
N ARG A 324 7.78 36.60 -20.45
CA ARG A 324 6.72 37.59 -20.22
C ARG A 324 6.40 38.38 -21.48
N PRO A 325 5.95 37.74 -22.56
CA PRO A 325 5.52 38.46 -23.74
C PRO A 325 4.31 39.36 -23.39
N GLN A 326 4.38 40.63 -23.76
CA GLN A 326 3.34 41.62 -23.47
C GLN A 326 2.93 41.69 -21.98
N ASN A 327 3.94 41.53 -21.09
CA ASN A 327 3.79 41.48 -19.64
C ASN A 327 2.90 40.32 -19.10
N ARG A 328 2.60 39.31 -19.92
CA ARG A 328 1.86 38.12 -19.55
C ARG A 328 2.83 36.98 -19.26
N PRO A 329 2.82 36.39 -18.06
CA PRO A 329 3.69 35.26 -17.77
C PRO A 329 3.30 34.05 -18.63
N THR A 330 4.27 33.56 -19.37
CA THR A 330 4.11 32.44 -20.27
C THR A 330 5.19 31.41 -20.02
N LEU A 331 4.80 30.17 -19.68
CA LEU A 331 5.73 29.03 -19.57
C LEU A 331 5.90 28.40 -20.95
N ARG A 332 7.08 28.54 -21.55
CA ARG A 332 7.45 27.81 -22.76
C ARG A 332 8.08 26.48 -22.41
N LEU A 333 7.50 25.38 -22.83
CA LEU A 333 8.06 24.04 -22.70
C LEU A 333 8.86 23.70 -23.97
N VAL A 334 9.73 22.67 -23.85
CA VAL A 334 10.48 22.15 -25.00
C VAL A 334 9.50 21.76 -26.11
N ASN A 335 9.76 22.26 -27.30
CA ASN A 335 8.91 22.00 -28.47
C ASN A 335 9.09 20.56 -28.93
N SER A 336 8.12 19.70 -28.63
CA SER A 336 7.98 18.35 -29.17
C SER A 336 6.51 18.11 -29.48
N PRO A 337 6.15 17.84 -30.75
CA PRO A 337 4.74 17.63 -31.13
C PRO A 337 4.02 16.55 -30.29
N ILE A 338 4.77 15.51 -29.88
CA ILE A 338 4.22 14.42 -29.05
C ILE A 338 3.93 14.93 -27.63
N ILE A 339 4.86 15.65 -27.02
CA ILE A 339 4.71 16.22 -25.67
C ILE A 339 3.60 17.26 -25.66
N GLU A 340 3.50 18.08 -26.68
CA GLU A 340 2.47 19.12 -26.83
C GLU A 340 1.07 18.50 -26.85
N ALA A 341 0.83 17.55 -27.75
CA ALA A 341 -0.48 16.89 -27.88
C ALA A 341 -0.89 16.12 -26.59
N GLU A 342 0.06 15.49 -25.90
CA GLU A 342 -0.24 14.78 -24.66
C GLU A 342 -0.48 15.76 -23.49
N THR A 343 0.32 16.82 -23.39
CA THR A 343 0.15 17.87 -22.39
C THR A 343 -1.19 18.58 -22.53
N GLU A 344 -1.59 18.89 -23.74
CA GLU A 344 -2.89 19.51 -24.00
C GLU A 344 -4.06 18.62 -23.55
N LYS A 345 -4.03 17.33 -23.86
CA LYS A 345 -5.02 16.36 -23.40
C LYS A 345 -5.06 16.26 -21.87
N ILE A 346 -3.90 16.28 -21.21
CA ILE A 346 -3.82 16.26 -19.75
C ILE A 346 -4.44 17.52 -19.16
N LEU A 347 -4.09 18.70 -19.68
CA LEU A 347 -4.63 19.97 -19.22
C LEU A 347 -6.17 20.05 -19.41
N GLN A 348 -6.68 19.59 -20.56
CA GLN A 348 -8.13 19.52 -20.79
C GLN A 348 -8.82 18.59 -19.78
N ARG A 349 -8.20 17.46 -19.40
CA ARG A 349 -8.76 16.57 -18.38
C ARG A 349 -8.72 17.21 -17.00
N ILE A 350 -7.64 17.91 -16.62
CA ILE A 350 -7.55 18.64 -15.36
C ILE A 350 -8.66 19.71 -15.29
N GLN A 351 -8.89 20.47 -16.35
CA GLN A 351 -9.93 21.50 -16.39
C GLN A 351 -11.36 20.94 -16.24
N ARG A 352 -11.58 19.67 -16.58
CA ARG A 352 -12.86 18.97 -16.41
C ARG A 352 -13.07 18.39 -15.02
N LEU A 353 -12.04 18.40 -14.17
CA LEU A 353 -12.18 17.95 -12.79
C LEU A 353 -13.08 18.93 -12.04
N LYS A 354 -14.11 18.40 -11.37
CA LYS A 354 -14.91 19.22 -10.46
C LYS A 354 -14.08 19.56 -9.22
N PRO A 355 -14.22 20.78 -8.67
CA PRO A 355 -13.61 21.10 -7.38
C PRO A 355 -14.03 20.12 -6.28
N LEU A 356 -13.15 19.93 -5.29
CA LEU A 356 -13.48 19.22 -4.07
C LEU A 356 -14.50 20.05 -3.28
N GLY A 357 -15.74 19.59 -3.20
CA GLY A 357 -16.77 20.16 -2.33
C GLY A 357 -17.65 21.20 -3.03
N ASP A 358 -18.82 20.79 -3.32
CA ASP A 358 -20.09 21.49 -3.07
C ASP A 358 -21.09 20.45 -2.57
#